data_364710e9ffcde63411d02abc9c27d311
#
_entry.id   364710e9ffcde63411d02abc9c27d311
#
_cell.length_a   1.000
_cell.length_b   1.000
_cell.length_c   1.000
_cell.angle_alpha   90.00
_cell.angle_beta   90.00
_cell.angle_gamma   90.00
#
_symmetry.space_group_name_H-M   'P 1'
#
loop_
_entity.id
_entity.type
_entity.pdbx_description
1 polymer ?
#
loop_
_entity_poly.entity_id
_entity_poly.type
_entity_poly.pdbx_seq_one_letter_code
_entity_poly.pdbx_strand_id
1 'polypeptide(L)'
;MIKKIKKKFELITGHSDLSFNKLWLVSTSSNDKNKAILPYIPHIDKHRCLKAMVYLHDVKLEHGPIHIARAKNTIYIEQKRKELPRDYAVKGLNIIDDKDLASNLNSITGEAGDVIFFDTNTPHKAGTVKNGYCRKVLRFDFEGPFFNPKQSIFDRIINKLNI
;
A
#
# COMPACT_ATOMS: atom_id res chain seq x y z
N MET A 1 13.56 14.10 6.96
CA MET A 1 13.15 12.87 6.24
C MET A 1 11.89 13.11 5.39
N ILE A 2 10.74 13.49 5.96
CA ILE A 2 9.45 13.69 5.26
C ILE A 2 9.59 14.57 4.01
N LYS A 3 10.22 15.75 4.13
CA LYS A 3 10.44 16.66 2.98
C LYS A 3 11.24 16.01 1.83
N LYS A 4 12.25 15.20 2.15
CA LYS A 4 13.05 14.47 1.13
C LYS A 4 12.22 13.41 0.41
N ILE A 5 11.42 12.64 1.16
CA ILE A 5 10.52 11.62 0.62
C ILE A 5 9.45 12.27 -0.27
N LYS A 6 8.80 13.35 0.20
CA LYS A 6 7.84 14.12 -0.59
C LYS A 6 8.44 14.58 -1.91
N LYS A 7 9.60 15.25 -1.88
CA LYS A 7 10.30 15.70 -3.09
C LYS A 7 10.60 14.56 -4.06
N LYS A 8 10.96 13.38 -3.55
CA LYS A 8 11.19 12.19 -4.40
C LYS A 8 9.91 11.70 -5.05
N PHE A 9 8.78 11.68 -4.34
CA PHE A 9 7.48 11.38 -4.92
C PHE A 9 7.09 12.38 -6.01
N GLU A 10 7.26 13.68 -5.75
CA GLU A 10 6.98 14.74 -6.73
C GLU A 10 7.78 14.53 -8.02
N LEU A 11 9.06 14.16 -7.91
CA LEU A 11 9.90 13.84 -9.07
C LEU A 11 9.44 12.59 -9.83
N ILE A 12 8.98 11.55 -9.12
CA ILE A 12 8.58 10.28 -9.74
C ILE A 12 7.20 10.40 -10.40
N THR A 13 6.28 11.13 -9.77
CA THR A 13 4.87 11.17 -10.17
C THR A 13 4.48 12.41 -10.95
N GLY A 14 5.31 13.46 -10.94
CA GLY A 14 4.99 14.78 -11.51
C GLY A 14 3.95 15.58 -10.71
N HIS A 15 3.51 15.09 -9.53
CA HIS A 15 2.55 15.78 -8.69
C HIS A 15 3.25 16.66 -7.66
N SER A 16 2.93 17.95 -7.61
CA SER A 16 3.53 18.94 -6.69
C SER A 16 2.72 19.17 -5.41
N ASP A 17 1.46 18.78 -5.39
CA ASP A 17 0.47 19.06 -4.35
C ASP A 17 0.23 17.87 -3.40
N LEU A 18 1.27 17.05 -3.19
CA LEU A 18 1.22 15.96 -2.22
C LEU A 18 1.22 16.50 -0.79
N SER A 19 0.31 16.00 0.03
CA SER A 19 0.25 16.25 1.46
C SER A 19 0.70 15.01 2.25
N PHE A 20 1.53 15.23 3.28
CA PHE A 20 1.88 14.18 4.23
C PHE A 20 0.69 13.90 5.14
N ASN A 21 0.27 12.64 5.22
CA ASN A 21 -0.87 12.23 6.03
C ASN A 21 -0.41 11.53 7.32
N LYS A 22 0.35 10.44 7.21
CA LYS A 22 0.67 9.59 8.37
C LYS A 22 2.08 9.00 8.30
N LEU A 23 2.65 8.80 9.49
CA LEU A 23 3.85 8.01 9.73
C LEU A 23 3.50 6.83 10.64
N TRP A 24 3.92 5.64 10.23
CA TRP A 24 3.76 4.41 10.98
C TRP A 24 5.11 3.74 11.22
N LEU A 25 5.35 3.31 12.44
CA LEU A 25 6.33 2.27 12.72
C LEU A 25 5.59 0.92 12.69
N VAL A 26 5.91 0.10 11.70
CA VAL A 26 5.28 -1.22 11.53
C VAL A 26 6.29 -2.29 11.88
N SER A 27 6.00 -3.08 12.91
CA SER A 27 6.76 -4.28 13.28
C SER A 27 5.88 -5.51 13.02
N THR A 28 6.39 -6.44 12.25
CA THR A 28 5.72 -7.70 11.92
C THR A 28 6.61 -8.86 12.34
N SER A 29 6.10 -9.74 13.17
CA SER A 29 6.74 -11.02 13.55
C SER A 29 6.00 -12.18 12.90
N SER A 30 6.57 -13.39 12.98
CA SER A 30 5.90 -14.58 12.51
C SER A 30 4.61 -14.80 13.32
N ASN A 31 3.49 -14.72 12.64
CA ASN A 31 2.19 -15.01 13.21
C ASN A 31 1.39 -15.82 12.18
N ASP A 32 1.41 -17.13 12.34
CA ASP A 32 0.87 -18.06 11.36
C ASP A 32 -0.66 -18.07 11.26
N LYS A 33 -1.35 -17.39 12.17
CA LYS A 33 -2.79 -17.58 12.34
C LYS A 33 -3.68 -16.90 11.30
N ASN A 34 -3.14 -15.97 10.45
CA ASN A 34 -4.02 -15.13 9.62
C ASN A 34 -3.50 -14.85 8.20
N LYS A 35 -2.97 -15.86 7.50
CA LYS A 35 -2.46 -15.71 6.13
C LYS A 35 -3.54 -15.45 5.07
N ALA A 36 -4.80 -15.71 5.38
CA ALA A 36 -5.95 -15.58 4.45
C ALA A 36 -6.71 -14.25 4.56
N ILE A 37 -6.16 -13.28 5.30
CA ILE A 37 -6.79 -11.96 5.49
C ILE A 37 -5.83 -10.83 5.09
N LEU A 38 -6.38 -9.61 4.94
CA LEU A 38 -5.58 -8.41 4.76
C LEU A 38 -4.60 -8.23 5.95
N PRO A 39 -3.34 -7.87 5.68
CA PRO A 39 -2.76 -7.45 4.38
C PRO A 39 -2.04 -8.57 3.60
N TYR A 40 -2.25 -9.85 3.92
CA TYR A 40 -1.49 -10.98 3.37
C TYR A 40 -2.03 -11.54 2.04
N ILE A 41 -3.22 -11.14 1.64
CA ILE A 41 -3.80 -11.46 0.33
C ILE A 41 -3.61 -10.29 -0.65
N PRO A 42 -3.51 -10.54 -1.97
CA PRO A 42 -3.38 -9.49 -2.96
C PRO A 42 -4.56 -8.50 -2.90
N HIS A 43 -4.27 -7.22 -2.81
CA HIS A 43 -5.29 -6.18 -2.70
C HIS A 43 -4.78 -4.82 -3.22
N ILE A 44 -5.69 -3.90 -3.39
CA ILE A 44 -5.43 -2.47 -3.45
C ILE A 44 -5.92 -1.82 -2.16
N ASP A 45 -5.33 -0.71 -1.74
CA ASP A 45 -5.81 -0.03 -0.54
C ASP A 45 -7.21 0.56 -0.73
N LYS A 46 -7.97 0.62 0.37
CA LYS A 46 -9.28 1.27 0.43
C LYS A 46 -9.24 2.69 -0.13
N HIS A 47 -8.24 3.46 0.28
CA HIS A 47 -7.99 4.80 -0.22
C HIS A 47 -6.65 4.81 -0.97
N ARG A 48 -6.66 5.33 -2.20
CA ARG A 48 -5.43 5.51 -2.96
C ARG A 48 -4.54 6.54 -2.27
N CYS A 49 -3.31 6.18 -2.01
CA CYS A 49 -2.27 7.08 -1.51
C CYS A 49 -0.90 6.63 -2.05
N LEU A 50 0.09 7.49 -1.95
CA LEU A 50 1.47 7.13 -2.20
C LEU A 50 2.11 6.70 -0.88
N LYS A 51 2.75 5.54 -0.87
CA LYS A 51 3.47 5.03 0.30
C LYS A 51 4.97 4.97 0.04
N ALA A 52 5.74 5.47 1.01
CA ALA A 52 7.16 5.18 1.10
C ALA A 52 7.39 4.29 2.31
N MET A 53 8.04 3.15 2.10
CA MET A 53 8.42 2.22 3.16
C MET A 53 9.94 2.16 3.28
N VAL A 54 10.47 2.53 4.45
CA VAL A 54 11.90 2.45 4.75
C VAL A 54 12.16 1.19 5.55
N TYR A 55 13.05 0.32 5.07
CA TYR A 55 13.51 -0.84 5.82
C TYR A 55 14.43 -0.41 6.95
N LEU A 56 14.14 -0.82 8.18
CA LEU A 56 14.95 -0.50 9.37
C LEU A 56 16.07 -1.52 9.65
N HIS A 57 16.11 -2.59 8.90
CA HIS A 57 17.13 -3.61 8.85
C HIS A 57 17.06 -4.30 7.48
N ASP A 58 18.04 -5.15 7.17
CA ASP A 58 18.03 -5.94 5.95
C ASP A 58 16.79 -6.83 5.88
N VAL A 59 16.06 -6.77 4.79
CA VAL A 59 14.84 -7.55 4.57
C VAL A 59 15.08 -8.53 3.43
N LYS A 60 15.30 -9.80 3.79
CA LYS A 60 15.39 -10.95 2.90
C LYS A 60 14.05 -11.67 2.81
N LEU A 61 13.94 -12.74 2.03
CA LEU A 61 12.68 -13.47 1.84
C LEU A 61 12.07 -14.00 3.15
N GLU A 62 12.89 -14.45 4.09
CA GLU A 62 12.46 -14.95 5.40
C GLU A 62 11.83 -13.88 6.29
N HIS A 63 12.16 -12.59 6.07
CA HIS A 63 11.56 -11.47 6.79
C HIS A 63 10.19 -11.05 6.23
N GLY A 64 9.69 -11.73 5.19
CA GLY A 64 8.38 -11.44 4.60
C GLY A 64 8.31 -10.07 3.94
N PRO A 65 9.13 -9.78 2.92
CA PRO A 65 9.11 -8.50 2.22
C PRO A 65 7.72 -8.20 1.64
N ILE A 66 7.46 -6.93 1.34
CA ILE A 66 6.26 -6.57 0.58
C ILE A 66 6.34 -7.16 -0.83
N HIS A 67 5.20 -7.60 -1.34
CA HIS A 67 5.03 -8.03 -2.73
C HIS A 67 4.22 -6.99 -3.49
N ILE A 68 4.69 -6.56 -4.65
CA ILE A 68 4.08 -5.49 -5.45
C ILE A 68 4.00 -5.94 -6.92
N ALA A 69 2.86 -5.67 -7.58
CA ALA A 69 2.68 -5.91 -9.00
C ALA A 69 3.52 -4.93 -9.84
N ARG A 70 3.77 -5.28 -11.10
CA ARG A 70 4.42 -4.37 -12.06
C ARG A 70 3.53 -3.16 -12.35
N ALA A 71 4.15 -1.99 -12.55
CA ALA A 71 3.46 -0.72 -12.77
C ALA A 71 2.43 -0.73 -13.92
N LYS A 72 2.67 -1.52 -14.98
CA LYS A 72 1.74 -1.63 -16.12
C LYS A 72 0.32 -2.05 -15.73
N ASN A 73 0.15 -2.69 -14.58
CA ASN A 73 -1.16 -3.13 -14.09
C ASN A 73 -1.92 -2.01 -13.36
N THR A 74 -1.25 -0.90 -13.03
CA THR A 74 -1.83 0.20 -12.25
C THR A 74 -2.96 0.91 -13.00
N ILE A 75 -2.81 1.13 -14.32
CA ILE A 75 -3.84 1.79 -15.17
C ILE A 75 -5.12 0.97 -15.19
N TYR A 76 -5.01 -0.34 -15.38
CA TYR A 76 -6.16 -1.25 -15.37
C TYR A 76 -6.90 -1.21 -14.02
N ILE A 77 -6.16 -1.25 -12.91
CA ILE A 77 -6.73 -1.17 -11.57
C ILE A 77 -7.38 0.20 -11.32
N GLU A 78 -6.82 1.28 -11.85
CA GLU A 78 -7.41 2.61 -11.72
C GLU A 78 -8.75 2.70 -12.44
N GLN A 79 -8.85 2.12 -13.64
CA GLN A 79 -10.12 2.02 -14.37
C GLN A 79 -11.15 1.21 -13.57
N LYS A 80 -10.78 0.01 -13.10
CA LYS A 80 -11.65 -0.81 -12.25
C LYS A 80 -12.10 -0.07 -10.99
N ARG A 81 -11.21 0.66 -10.33
CA ARG A 81 -11.56 1.42 -9.12
C ARG A 81 -12.67 2.45 -9.37
N LYS A 82 -12.72 3.07 -10.57
CA LYS A 82 -13.78 4.03 -10.93
C LYS A 82 -15.16 3.38 -11.03
N GLU A 83 -15.20 2.10 -11.33
CA GLU A 83 -16.42 1.29 -11.48
C GLU A 83 -16.89 0.68 -10.15
N LEU A 84 -16.02 0.64 -9.11
CA LEU A 84 -16.37 0.08 -7.83
C LEU A 84 -17.44 0.91 -7.09
N PRO A 85 -18.40 0.28 -6.42
CA PRO A 85 -19.38 0.98 -5.58
C PRO A 85 -18.67 1.70 -4.42
N ARG A 86 -19.32 2.71 -3.83
CA ARG A 86 -18.72 3.51 -2.73
C ARG A 86 -18.28 2.67 -1.54
N ASP A 87 -19.00 1.60 -1.24
CA ASP A 87 -18.77 0.68 -0.13
C ASP A 87 -17.87 -0.53 -0.49
N TYR A 88 -17.15 -0.45 -1.62
CA TYR A 88 -16.38 -1.57 -2.15
C TYR A 88 -15.42 -2.21 -1.14
N ALA A 89 -14.81 -1.41 -0.28
CA ALA A 89 -13.85 -1.94 0.69
C ALA A 89 -14.53 -2.70 1.84
N VAL A 90 -15.74 -2.28 2.24
CA VAL A 90 -16.54 -3.00 3.24
C VAL A 90 -16.99 -4.35 2.67
N LYS A 91 -17.31 -4.40 1.38
CA LYS A 91 -17.67 -5.62 0.65
C LYS A 91 -16.48 -6.50 0.25
N GLY A 92 -15.26 -6.12 0.58
CA GLY A 92 -14.04 -6.85 0.20
C GLY A 92 -13.69 -6.78 -1.30
N LEU A 93 -14.31 -5.88 -2.06
CA LEU A 93 -14.08 -5.75 -3.51
C LEU A 93 -12.72 -5.11 -3.86
N ASN A 94 -11.94 -4.70 -2.87
CA ASN A 94 -10.56 -4.26 -3.02
C ASN A 94 -9.55 -5.42 -3.03
N ILE A 95 -10.01 -6.65 -2.84
CA ILE A 95 -9.19 -7.87 -2.97
C ILE A 95 -9.01 -8.17 -4.46
N ILE A 96 -7.85 -8.63 -4.84
CA ILE A 96 -7.50 -8.99 -6.22
C ILE A 96 -7.61 -10.49 -6.37
N ASP A 97 -8.71 -10.94 -6.95
CA ASP A 97 -8.96 -12.37 -7.24
C ASP A 97 -8.39 -12.82 -8.59
N ASP A 98 -7.92 -11.86 -9.41
CA ASP A 98 -7.30 -12.15 -10.69
C ASP A 98 -6.00 -12.94 -10.47
N LYS A 99 -6.00 -14.20 -10.90
CA LYS A 99 -4.87 -15.12 -10.71
C LYS A 99 -3.60 -14.64 -11.42
N ASP A 100 -3.72 -13.99 -12.56
CA ASP A 100 -2.58 -13.49 -13.32
C ASP A 100 -1.92 -12.30 -12.61
N LEU A 101 -2.72 -11.39 -12.07
CA LEU A 101 -2.23 -10.27 -11.25
C LEU A 101 -1.65 -10.77 -9.93
N ALA A 102 -2.30 -11.72 -9.27
CA ALA A 102 -1.86 -12.27 -7.99
C ALA A 102 -0.55 -13.06 -8.12
N SER A 103 -0.34 -13.78 -9.24
CA SER A 103 0.88 -14.56 -9.51
C SER A 103 2.08 -13.68 -9.90
N ASN A 104 1.84 -12.47 -10.41
CA ASN A 104 2.87 -11.55 -10.90
C ASN A 104 3.32 -10.49 -9.87
N LEU A 105 3.16 -10.76 -8.58
CA LEU A 105 3.67 -9.92 -7.52
C LEU A 105 5.14 -10.21 -7.23
N ASN A 106 5.98 -9.19 -7.34
CA ASN A 106 7.41 -9.31 -7.05
C ASN A 106 7.69 -9.04 -5.57
N SER A 107 8.45 -9.92 -4.92
CA SER A 107 9.00 -9.68 -3.58
C SER A 107 10.06 -8.59 -3.64
N ILE A 108 9.92 -7.57 -2.81
CA ILE A 108 10.87 -6.45 -2.75
C ILE A 108 11.74 -6.61 -1.52
N THR A 109 12.87 -7.32 -1.68
CA THR A 109 13.93 -7.39 -0.67
C THR A 109 14.79 -6.13 -0.70
N GLY A 110 15.58 -5.88 0.34
CA GLY A 110 16.47 -4.72 0.39
C GLY A 110 17.29 -4.66 1.67
N GLU A 111 18.20 -3.68 1.73
CA GLU A 111 19.07 -3.43 2.86
C GLU A 111 18.46 -2.39 3.83
N ALA A 112 19.02 -2.30 5.02
CA ALA A 112 18.66 -1.26 5.98
C ALA A 112 18.83 0.14 5.37
N GLY A 113 17.78 0.96 5.41
CA GLY A 113 17.74 2.30 4.82
C GLY A 113 17.15 2.36 3.43
N ASP A 114 16.95 1.24 2.75
CA ASP A 114 16.26 1.21 1.45
C ASP A 114 14.84 1.74 1.56
N VAL A 115 14.43 2.50 0.53
CA VAL A 115 13.12 3.13 0.47
C VAL A 115 12.33 2.62 -0.74
N ILE A 116 11.22 1.96 -0.46
CA ILE A 116 10.28 1.47 -1.47
C ILE A 116 9.20 2.53 -1.67
N PHE A 117 9.09 3.05 -2.90
CA PHE A 117 8.03 3.99 -3.29
C PHE A 117 6.98 3.27 -4.11
N PHE A 118 5.72 3.34 -3.72
CA PHE A 118 4.63 2.76 -4.51
C PHE A 118 3.30 3.48 -4.32
N ASP A 119 2.47 3.36 -5.35
CA ASP A 119 1.08 3.79 -5.35
C ASP A 119 0.20 2.63 -4.85
N THR A 120 -0.64 2.87 -3.87
CA THR A 120 -1.52 1.84 -3.29
C THR A 120 -2.64 1.38 -4.22
N ASN A 121 -2.76 2.00 -5.38
CA ASN A 121 -3.55 1.50 -6.50
C ASN A 121 -2.87 0.32 -7.21
N THR A 122 -1.56 0.14 -6.99
CA THR A 122 -0.83 -1.04 -7.45
C THR A 122 -1.19 -2.23 -6.58
N PRO A 123 -1.61 -3.37 -7.14
CA PRO A 123 -1.86 -4.59 -6.38
C PRO A 123 -0.64 -4.98 -5.56
N HIS A 124 -0.85 -5.21 -4.26
CA HIS A 124 0.22 -5.54 -3.34
C HIS A 124 -0.27 -6.42 -2.19
N LYS A 125 0.66 -7.03 -1.47
CA LYS A 125 0.40 -7.76 -0.22
C LYS A 125 1.61 -7.74 0.69
N ALA A 126 1.40 -7.97 1.98
CA ALA A 126 2.50 -8.28 2.89
C ALA A 126 3.02 -9.71 2.63
N GLY A 127 4.33 -9.88 2.70
CA GLY A 127 4.94 -11.19 2.74
C GLY A 127 4.81 -11.83 4.13
N THR A 128 4.77 -13.16 4.18
CA THR A 128 4.74 -13.93 5.42
C THR A 128 6.13 -13.96 6.05
N VAL A 129 6.24 -13.54 7.29
CA VAL A 129 7.47 -13.62 8.07
C VAL A 129 7.65 -15.06 8.57
N LYS A 130 8.82 -15.66 8.33
CA LYS A 130 9.15 -16.99 8.85
C LYS A 130 9.36 -16.98 10.37
N ASN A 131 9.20 -18.13 11.00
CA ASN A 131 9.43 -18.24 12.43
C ASN A 131 10.86 -17.84 12.81
N GLY A 132 11.02 -17.10 13.90
CA GLY A 132 12.30 -16.55 14.35
C GLY A 132 12.74 -15.25 13.68
N TYR A 133 12.00 -14.77 12.67
CA TYR A 133 12.30 -13.52 11.97
C TYR A 133 11.29 -12.41 12.30
N CYS A 134 11.64 -11.19 11.96
CA CYS A 134 10.74 -10.04 12.03
C CYS A 134 11.03 -9.07 10.87
N ARG A 135 10.05 -8.23 10.56
CA ARG A 135 10.24 -7.08 9.64
C ARG A 135 9.83 -5.80 10.36
N LYS A 136 10.72 -4.81 10.36
CA LYS A 136 10.45 -3.47 10.90
C LYS A 136 10.62 -2.44 9.79
N VAL A 137 9.59 -1.62 9.60
CA VAL A 137 9.59 -0.57 8.57
C VAL A 137 9.02 0.73 9.11
N LEU A 138 9.54 1.87 8.63
CA LEU A 138 8.85 3.15 8.72
C LEU A 138 8.03 3.33 7.45
N ARG A 139 6.73 3.58 7.58
CA ARG A 139 5.83 3.81 6.46
C ARG A 139 5.31 5.24 6.49
N PHE A 140 5.48 5.94 5.39
CA PHE A 140 5.00 7.29 5.16
C PHE A 140 3.87 7.24 4.15
N ASP A 141 2.71 7.75 4.51
CA ASP A 141 1.54 7.83 3.64
C ASP A 141 1.36 9.29 3.18
N PHE A 142 1.27 9.49 1.84
CA PHE A 142 1.04 10.79 1.22
C PHE A 142 -0.24 10.76 0.41
N GLU A 143 -1.02 11.82 0.53
CA GLU A 143 -2.22 12.07 -0.28
C GLU A 143 -1.91 13.06 -1.38
N GLY A 144 -2.65 12.97 -2.48
CA GLY A 144 -2.50 13.85 -3.64
C GLY A 144 -3.81 14.02 -4.41
N PRO A 145 -3.82 14.75 -5.52
CA PRO A 145 -5.02 15.10 -6.30
C PRO A 145 -5.70 13.91 -6.95
N PHE A 146 -5.01 12.77 -7.06
CA PHE A 146 -5.59 11.49 -7.48
C PHE A 146 -6.47 10.86 -6.38
N PHE A 147 -6.50 11.43 -5.19
CA PHE A 147 -7.46 11.10 -4.16
C PHE A 147 -8.85 11.46 -4.66
N ASN A 148 -9.72 10.47 -4.76
CA ASN A 148 -11.02 10.53 -5.41
C ASN A 148 -11.74 11.88 -5.16
N PRO A 149 -11.81 12.80 -6.15
CA PRO A 149 -12.39 14.12 -5.96
C PRO A 149 -13.89 14.09 -5.68
N LYS A 150 -14.51 12.91 -5.76
CA LYS A 150 -15.94 12.69 -5.46
C LYS A 150 -16.23 12.36 -3.99
N GLN A 151 -15.22 12.19 -3.14
CA GLN A 151 -15.49 12.17 -1.70
C GLN A 151 -15.73 13.60 -1.22
N SER A 152 -16.99 13.96 -1.11
CA SER A 152 -17.39 15.24 -0.52
C SER A 152 -16.87 15.35 0.91
N ILE A 153 -16.74 16.58 1.42
CA ILE A 153 -16.43 16.82 2.84
C ILE A 153 -17.43 16.06 3.73
N PHE A 154 -18.68 15.92 3.30
CA PHE A 154 -19.72 15.12 3.96
C PHE A 154 -19.37 13.64 4.06
N ASP A 155 -18.87 12.99 2.99
CA ASP A 155 -18.46 11.58 3.03
C ASP A 155 -17.28 11.35 4.00
N ARG A 156 -16.40 12.34 4.15
CA ARG A 156 -15.29 12.32 5.14
C ARG A 156 -15.81 12.40 6.57
N ILE A 157 -16.85 13.20 6.82
CA ILE A 157 -17.47 13.37 8.14
C ILE A 157 -18.25 12.11 8.52
N ILE A 158 -19.07 11.56 7.62
CA ILE A 158 -19.84 10.33 7.83
C ILE A 158 -18.92 9.14 8.13
N ASN A 159 -17.82 8.99 7.37
CA ASN A 159 -16.83 7.94 7.63
C ASN A 159 -16.06 8.11 8.96
N LYS A 160 -15.94 9.34 9.48
CA LYS A 160 -15.36 9.59 10.81
C LYS A 160 -16.32 9.32 11.96
N LEU A 161 -17.61 9.46 11.72
CA LEU A 161 -18.65 9.29 12.73
C LEU A 161 -19.17 7.83 12.81
N ASN A 162 -18.68 6.91 11.97
CA ASN A 162 -19.14 5.51 11.91
C ASN A 162 -20.67 5.36 11.74
N ILE A 163 -21.32 6.29 11.04
CA ILE A 163 -22.73 6.26 10.69
C ILE A 163 -22.91 5.70 9.28
#